data_172d2e284089d4c3d9cd94083a98740f
#
_entry.id   172d2e284089d4c3d9cd94083a98740f
#
_cell.length_a   1.000
_cell.length_b   1.000
_cell.length_c   1.000
_cell.angle_alpha   90.00
_cell.angle_beta   90.00
_cell.angle_gamma   90.00
#
_symmetry.space_group_name_H-M   'P 1'
#
loop_
_entity.id
_entity.type
_entity.pdbx_description
1 polymer ?
#
loop_
_entity_poly.entity_id
_entity_poly.type
_entity_poly.pdbx_seq_one_letter_code
_entity_poly.pdbx_strand_id
1 'polypeptide(L)'
;MARILVTGMSGAGKSTLREELARRGKLTVDTDYDGWELPGAVWDEPRMSELLARHDDVVVSGTVENQGRFYDRFDHVVLLSAPVEILIERVANRTNNPYGRSVAQQLQIRRHVLEVEPLLRRGATVELDGRLPVGELADAIEALQ
;
A
#
# COMPACT_ATOMS: atom_id res chain seq x y z
N MET A 1 -17.76 8.29 2.74
CA MET A 1 -16.67 8.40 3.73
C MET A 1 -16.26 7.01 4.16
N ALA A 2 -14.97 6.72 4.07
CA ALA A 2 -14.47 5.40 4.44
C ALA A 2 -13.01 5.47 4.89
N ARG A 3 -12.65 4.53 5.78
CA ARG A 3 -11.26 4.27 6.14
C ARG A 3 -10.76 3.16 5.21
N ILE A 4 -9.76 3.47 4.39
CA ILE A 4 -9.27 2.55 3.37
C ILE A 4 -7.78 2.31 3.59
N LEU A 5 -7.39 1.03 3.61
CA LEU A 5 -5.99 0.63 3.55
C LEU A 5 -5.66 0.23 2.12
N VAL A 6 -4.60 0.82 1.57
CA VAL A 6 -4.02 0.41 0.29
C VAL A 6 -2.71 -0.30 0.58
N THR A 7 -2.62 -1.56 0.25
CA THR A 7 -1.45 -2.40 0.51
C THR A 7 -1.02 -3.11 -0.77
N GLY A 8 0.20 -3.63 -0.78
CA GLY A 8 0.75 -4.33 -1.95
C GLY A 8 2.27 -4.37 -1.89
N MET A 9 2.87 -5.05 -2.86
CA MET A 9 4.32 -5.21 -2.93
C MET A 9 5.01 -3.95 -3.46
N SER A 10 6.32 -3.87 -3.29
CA SER A 10 7.14 -2.80 -3.88
C SER A 10 6.90 -2.73 -5.39
N GLY A 11 6.71 -1.53 -5.91
CA GLY A 11 6.46 -1.30 -7.32
C GLY A 11 5.01 -1.43 -7.76
N ALA A 12 4.09 -1.78 -6.84
CA ALA A 12 2.66 -1.89 -7.19
C ALA A 12 2.00 -0.53 -7.49
N GLY A 13 2.61 0.58 -7.05
CA GLY A 13 2.08 1.92 -7.33
C GLY A 13 1.37 2.59 -6.16
N LYS A 14 1.58 2.11 -4.94
CA LYS A 14 0.92 2.66 -3.74
C LYS A 14 1.19 4.16 -3.56
N SER A 15 2.45 4.57 -3.66
CA SER A 15 2.82 5.99 -3.46
C SER A 15 2.21 6.89 -4.52
N THR A 16 2.24 6.45 -5.78
CA THR A 16 1.65 7.21 -6.89
C THR A 16 0.15 7.38 -6.72
N LEU A 17 -0.55 6.32 -6.31
CA LEU A 17 -1.98 6.37 -6.04
C LEU A 17 -2.29 7.31 -4.86
N ARG A 18 -1.52 7.21 -3.78
CA ARG A 18 -1.68 8.07 -2.62
C ARG A 18 -1.51 9.55 -2.99
N GLU A 19 -0.47 9.86 -3.77
CA GLU A 19 -0.21 11.22 -4.23
C GLU A 19 -1.37 11.78 -5.05
N GLU A 20 -1.96 10.97 -5.93
CA GLU A 20 -3.12 11.38 -6.72
C GLU A 20 -4.33 11.65 -5.84
N LEU A 21 -4.59 10.80 -4.86
CA LEU A 21 -5.68 10.98 -3.91
C LEU A 21 -5.48 12.25 -3.07
N ALA A 22 -4.24 12.51 -2.64
CA ALA A 22 -3.92 13.74 -1.91
C ALA A 22 -4.19 14.99 -2.77
N ARG A 23 -3.82 14.95 -4.06
CA ARG A 23 -4.12 16.02 -4.99
C ARG A 23 -5.61 16.27 -5.15
N ARG A 24 -6.42 15.23 -5.02
CA ARG A 24 -7.90 15.34 -5.08
C ARG A 24 -8.51 15.79 -3.74
N GLY A 25 -7.69 16.15 -2.77
CA GLY A 25 -8.14 16.65 -1.48
C GLY A 25 -8.46 15.60 -0.44
N LYS A 26 -8.07 14.35 -0.66
CA LYS A 26 -8.27 13.27 0.31
C LYS A 26 -7.19 13.32 1.39
N LEU A 27 -7.57 12.98 2.63
CA LEU A 27 -6.60 12.77 3.69
C LEU A 27 -5.89 11.44 3.44
N THR A 28 -4.57 11.49 3.29
CA THR A 28 -3.76 10.30 3.03
C THR A 28 -2.61 10.22 4.02
N VAL A 29 -2.22 8.99 4.36
CA VAL A 29 -1.06 8.70 5.20
C VAL A 29 -0.21 7.65 4.52
N ASP A 30 1.07 7.97 4.28
CA ASP A 30 2.05 7.01 3.79
C ASP A 30 2.86 6.53 5.00
N THR A 31 2.65 5.28 5.39
CA THR A 31 3.27 4.75 6.60
C THR A 31 4.77 4.43 6.45
N ASP A 32 5.32 4.55 5.25
CA ASP A 32 6.77 4.43 5.04
C ASP A 32 7.54 5.64 5.59
N TYR A 33 6.83 6.72 5.92
CA TYR A 33 7.42 7.97 6.38
C TYR A 33 6.85 8.41 7.71
N ASP A 34 7.45 9.46 8.29
CA ASP A 34 6.95 10.18 9.47
C ASP A 34 6.86 9.33 10.75
N GLY A 35 7.65 8.25 10.82
CA GLY A 35 7.76 7.45 12.03
C GLY A 35 6.58 6.52 12.32
N TRP A 36 5.75 6.23 11.33
CA TRP A 36 4.65 5.27 11.49
C TRP A 36 5.14 3.84 11.67
N GLU A 37 6.28 3.48 11.07
CA GLU A 37 6.89 2.17 11.23
C GLU A 37 7.96 2.20 12.31
N LEU A 38 7.88 1.23 13.20
CA LEU A 38 8.87 0.97 14.25
C LEU A 38 9.86 -0.10 13.75
N PRO A 39 11.00 -0.31 14.44
CA PRO A 39 11.90 -1.42 14.12
C PRO A 39 11.15 -2.76 14.06
N GLY A 40 11.47 -3.57 13.05
CA GLY A 40 10.79 -4.84 12.82
C GLY A 40 9.67 -4.76 11.80
N ALA A 41 9.57 -3.67 11.04
CA ALA A 41 8.58 -3.48 9.98
C ALA A 41 7.14 -3.61 10.50
N VAL A 42 6.85 -2.96 11.61
CA VAL A 42 5.53 -2.92 12.23
C VAL A 42 5.07 -1.48 12.44
N TRP A 43 3.77 -1.25 12.36
CA TRP A 43 3.21 0.06 12.69
C TRP A 43 3.29 0.34 14.19
N ASP A 44 3.43 1.62 14.54
CA ASP A 44 3.15 2.13 15.87
C ASP A 44 1.66 1.98 16.14
N GLU A 45 1.28 0.93 16.86
CA GLU A 45 -0.14 0.56 17.03
C GLU A 45 -0.96 1.63 17.75
N PRO A 46 -0.50 2.22 18.87
CA PRO A 46 -1.25 3.30 19.49
C PRO A 46 -1.49 4.49 18.57
N ARG A 47 -0.50 4.85 17.77
CA ARG A 47 -0.59 5.96 16.83
C ARG A 47 -1.58 5.66 15.69
N MET A 48 -1.54 4.44 15.15
CA MET A 48 -2.48 4.01 14.11
C MET A 48 -3.91 3.95 14.67
N SER A 49 -4.08 3.43 15.88
CA SER A 49 -5.39 3.40 16.54
C SER A 49 -5.97 4.79 16.70
N GLU A 50 -5.15 5.77 17.08
CA GLU A 50 -5.59 7.15 17.23
C GLU A 50 -5.99 7.77 15.88
N LEU A 51 -5.21 7.53 14.84
CA LEU A 51 -5.53 8.02 13.49
C LEU A 51 -6.92 7.53 13.05
N LEU A 52 -7.16 6.23 13.18
CA LEU A 52 -8.42 5.62 12.74
C LEU A 52 -9.59 6.04 13.65
N ALA A 53 -9.35 6.32 14.92
CA ALA A 53 -10.38 6.83 15.82
C ALA A 53 -10.77 8.28 15.50
N ARG A 54 -9.82 9.08 15.03
CA ARG A 54 -10.03 10.50 14.72
C ARG A 54 -10.65 10.77 13.37
N HIS A 55 -10.43 9.88 12.40
CA HIS A 55 -10.82 10.11 11.01
C HIS A 55 -11.66 8.97 10.50
N ASP A 56 -12.85 9.27 10.04
CA ASP A 56 -13.75 8.30 9.40
C ASP A 56 -13.61 8.30 7.87
N ASP A 57 -12.73 9.16 7.34
CA ASP A 57 -12.46 9.29 5.91
C ASP A 57 -10.95 9.52 5.71
N VAL A 58 -10.21 8.43 5.51
CA VAL A 58 -8.75 8.45 5.40
C VAL A 58 -8.27 7.29 4.54
N VAL A 59 -7.24 7.53 3.74
CA VAL A 59 -6.56 6.48 2.99
C VAL A 59 -5.16 6.29 3.57
N VAL A 60 -4.90 5.10 4.08
CA VAL A 60 -3.60 4.70 4.63
C VAL A 60 -2.91 3.80 3.63
N SER A 61 -1.65 4.07 3.33
CA SER A 61 -0.84 3.27 2.41
C SER A 61 0.31 2.63 3.16
N GLY A 62 0.49 1.32 2.99
CA GLY A 62 1.62 0.62 3.58
C GLY A 62 1.50 -0.89 3.52
N THR A 63 2.60 -1.56 3.84
CA THR A 63 2.66 -3.01 3.95
C THR A 63 3.58 -3.37 5.11
N VAL A 64 3.01 -3.83 6.21
CA VAL A 64 3.74 -4.16 7.45
C VAL A 64 3.20 -5.45 8.05
N GLU A 65 3.99 -6.04 8.96
CA GLU A 65 3.65 -7.35 9.52
C GLU A 65 2.41 -7.33 10.40
N ASN A 66 2.16 -6.25 11.14
CA ASN A 66 1.03 -6.17 12.08
C ASN A 66 -0.21 -5.50 11.52
N GLN A 67 -0.26 -5.20 10.22
CA GLN A 67 -1.41 -4.50 9.65
C GLN A 67 -2.71 -5.28 9.76
N GLY A 68 -2.64 -6.62 9.77
CA GLY A 68 -3.83 -7.47 9.90
C GLY A 68 -4.62 -7.25 11.18
N ARG A 69 -3.98 -6.73 12.24
CA ARG A 69 -4.66 -6.38 13.50
C ARG A 69 -5.62 -5.22 13.34
N PHE A 70 -5.51 -4.46 12.26
CA PHE A 70 -6.33 -3.28 12.00
C PHE A 70 -7.36 -3.49 10.88
N TYR A 71 -7.40 -4.66 10.24
CA TYR A 71 -8.27 -4.89 9.09
C TYR A 71 -9.76 -4.67 9.42
N ASP A 72 -10.18 -5.01 10.61
CA ASP A 72 -11.56 -4.80 11.06
C ASP A 72 -11.89 -3.33 11.34
N ARG A 73 -10.89 -2.47 11.37
CA ARG A 73 -11.06 -1.02 11.56
C ARG A 73 -11.06 -0.23 10.26
N PHE A 74 -10.74 -0.89 9.14
CA PHE A 74 -10.87 -0.31 7.81
C PHE A 74 -12.17 -0.78 7.19
N ASP A 75 -12.82 0.13 6.49
CA ASP A 75 -14.03 -0.21 5.72
C ASP A 75 -13.68 -1.05 4.50
N HIS A 76 -12.52 -0.79 3.90
CA HIS A 76 -11.99 -1.56 2.78
C HIS A 76 -10.48 -1.75 2.94
N VAL A 77 -10.03 -2.95 2.58
CA VAL A 77 -8.61 -3.28 2.47
C VAL A 77 -8.35 -3.56 1.00
N VAL A 78 -7.63 -2.68 0.34
CA VAL A 78 -7.39 -2.73 -1.10
C VAL A 78 -5.99 -3.28 -1.36
N LEU A 79 -5.91 -4.42 -2.04
CA LEU A 79 -4.65 -4.94 -2.55
C LEU A 79 -4.42 -4.36 -3.95
N LEU A 80 -3.32 -3.64 -4.10
CA LEU A 80 -2.86 -3.16 -5.38
C LEU A 80 -1.80 -4.16 -5.87
N SER A 81 -2.05 -4.85 -6.97
CA SER A 81 -1.20 -5.92 -7.47
C SER A 81 -0.86 -5.74 -8.94
N ALA A 82 0.27 -6.31 -9.35
CA ALA A 82 0.69 -6.38 -10.74
C ALA A 82 1.57 -7.62 -10.93
N PRO A 83 1.73 -8.11 -12.17
CA PRO A 83 2.65 -9.21 -12.42
C PRO A 83 4.05 -8.90 -11.90
N VAL A 84 4.74 -9.91 -11.39
CA VAL A 84 6.05 -9.71 -10.74
C VAL A 84 7.06 -9.04 -11.68
N GLU A 85 7.01 -9.33 -12.98
CA GLU A 85 7.91 -8.71 -13.95
C GLU A 85 7.70 -7.18 -14.03
N ILE A 86 6.45 -6.74 -13.93
CA ILE A 86 6.10 -5.32 -13.91
C ILE A 86 6.61 -4.67 -12.63
N LEU A 87 6.45 -5.35 -11.50
CA LEU A 87 6.95 -4.85 -10.22
C LEU A 87 8.47 -4.65 -10.26
N ILE A 88 9.19 -5.63 -10.76
CA ILE A 88 10.65 -5.57 -10.88
C ILE A 88 11.08 -4.44 -11.81
N GLU A 89 10.46 -4.32 -12.97
CA GLU A 89 10.74 -3.25 -13.93
C GLU A 89 10.55 -1.87 -13.31
N ARG A 90 9.44 -1.66 -12.62
CA ARG A 90 9.13 -0.38 -11.96
C ARG A 90 10.13 -0.05 -10.86
N VAL A 91 10.48 -1.02 -10.02
CA VAL A 91 11.42 -0.81 -8.93
C VAL A 91 12.83 -0.53 -9.48
N ALA A 92 13.25 -1.24 -10.52
CA ALA A 92 14.57 -1.05 -11.15
C ALA A 92 14.71 0.32 -11.82
N ASN A 93 13.61 0.88 -12.33
CA ASN A 93 13.63 2.13 -13.10
C ASN A 93 13.28 3.39 -12.29
N ARG A 94 12.85 3.24 -11.04
CA ARG A 94 12.54 4.43 -10.22
C ARG A 94 13.82 5.19 -9.86
N THR A 95 13.74 6.52 -9.78
CA THR A 95 14.89 7.39 -9.57
C THR A 95 15.07 7.80 -8.11
N ASN A 96 14.02 7.74 -7.30
CA ASN A 96 14.01 8.19 -5.92
C ASN A 96 14.49 7.14 -4.90
N ASN A 97 14.70 5.90 -5.35
CA ASN A 97 15.13 4.81 -4.48
C ASN A 97 15.91 3.79 -5.31
N PRO A 98 17.18 3.49 -4.98
CA PRO A 98 17.99 2.55 -5.74
C PRO A 98 17.67 1.09 -5.50
N TYR A 99 16.80 0.75 -4.55
CA TYR A 99 16.43 -0.63 -4.24
C TYR A 99 15.80 -1.31 -5.46
N GLY A 100 16.15 -2.55 -5.69
CA GLY A 100 15.58 -3.38 -6.74
C GLY A 100 16.38 -3.39 -8.05
N ARG A 101 17.53 -2.71 -8.10
CA ARG A 101 18.38 -2.68 -9.30
C ARG A 101 19.34 -3.87 -9.39
N SER A 102 19.71 -4.47 -8.27
CA SER A 102 20.59 -5.64 -8.26
C SER A 102 19.80 -6.94 -8.47
N VAL A 103 20.50 -7.97 -8.97
CA VAL A 103 19.91 -9.31 -9.12
C VAL A 103 19.43 -9.84 -7.76
N ALA A 104 20.22 -9.65 -6.71
CA ALA A 104 19.87 -10.11 -5.38
C ALA A 104 18.59 -9.44 -4.87
N GLN A 105 18.43 -8.15 -5.09
CA GLN A 105 17.24 -7.41 -4.71
C GLN A 105 16.01 -7.84 -5.53
N GLN A 106 16.19 -8.11 -6.82
CA GLN A 106 15.11 -8.60 -7.67
C GLN A 106 14.65 -9.99 -7.25
N LEU A 107 15.58 -10.86 -6.85
CA LEU A 107 15.23 -12.17 -6.28
C LEU A 107 14.47 -12.03 -4.98
N GLN A 108 14.81 -11.06 -4.16
CA GLN A 108 14.09 -10.76 -2.92
C GLN A 108 12.66 -10.31 -3.22
N ILE A 109 12.45 -9.47 -4.23
CA ILE A 109 11.12 -9.05 -4.66
C ILE A 109 10.29 -10.25 -5.10
N ARG A 110 10.87 -11.15 -5.91
CA ARG A 110 10.19 -12.38 -6.35
C ARG A 110 9.77 -13.24 -5.18
N ARG A 111 10.65 -13.39 -4.19
CA ARG A 111 10.35 -14.16 -2.97
C ARG A 111 9.21 -13.52 -2.19
N HIS A 112 9.22 -12.21 -2.02
CA HIS A 112 8.16 -11.50 -1.30
C HIS A 112 6.80 -11.65 -2.01
N VAL A 113 6.77 -11.62 -3.34
CA VAL A 113 5.53 -11.85 -4.09
C VAL A 113 4.99 -13.25 -3.81
N LEU A 114 5.85 -14.26 -3.77
CA LEU A 114 5.43 -15.64 -3.51
C LEU A 114 5.00 -15.88 -2.06
N GLU A 115 5.66 -15.23 -1.10
CA GLU A 115 5.46 -15.50 0.33
C GLU A 115 4.46 -14.54 0.99
N VAL A 116 4.46 -13.27 0.59
CA VAL A 116 3.70 -12.22 1.27
C VAL A 116 2.42 -11.86 0.53
N GLU A 117 2.44 -11.72 -0.78
CA GLU A 117 1.26 -11.31 -1.54
C GLU A 117 0.05 -12.21 -1.32
N PRO A 118 0.18 -13.57 -1.24
CA PRO A 118 -0.98 -14.42 -0.91
C PRO A 118 -1.60 -14.08 0.44
N LEU A 119 -0.79 -13.69 1.43
CA LEU A 119 -1.30 -13.27 2.74
C LEU A 119 -2.08 -11.97 2.64
N LEU A 120 -1.57 -11.00 1.87
CA LEU A 120 -2.26 -9.74 1.64
C LEU A 120 -3.60 -9.98 0.93
N ARG A 121 -3.63 -10.88 -0.05
CA ARG A 121 -4.84 -11.19 -0.81
C ARG A 121 -5.91 -11.79 0.07
N ARG A 122 -5.55 -12.60 1.07
CA ARG A 122 -6.51 -13.19 2.01
C ARG A 122 -7.22 -12.14 2.86
N GLY A 123 -6.52 -11.06 3.22
CA GLY A 123 -7.10 -9.98 4.02
C GLY A 123 -7.77 -8.89 3.21
N ALA A 124 -7.57 -8.87 1.90
CA ALA A 124 -8.10 -7.81 1.04
C ALA A 124 -9.61 -8.00 0.81
N THR A 125 -10.32 -6.88 0.81
CA THR A 125 -11.74 -6.85 0.42
C THR A 125 -11.91 -6.48 -1.06
N VAL A 126 -10.89 -5.82 -1.64
CA VAL A 126 -10.88 -5.41 -3.05
C VAL A 126 -9.47 -5.60 -3.58
N GLU A 127 -9.35 -6.08 -4.80
CA GLU A 127 -8.05 -6.14 -5.49
C GLU A 127 -8.12 -5.28 -6.75
N LEU A 128 -7.15 -4.39 -6.93
CA LEU A 128 -7.05 -3.51 -8.10
C LEU A 128 -5.78 -3.83 -8.88
N ASP A 129 -5.87 -3.73 -10.20
CA ASP A 129 -4.73 -3.94 -11.09
C ASP A 129 -3.84 -2.70 -11.09
N GLY A 130 -2.64 -2.81 -10.53
CA GLY A 130 -1.67 -1.72 -10.47
C GLY A 130 -1.12 -1.25 -11.80
N ARG A 131 -1.45 -1.93 -12.91
CA ARG A 131 -1.08 -1.50 -14.26
C ARG A 131 -2.01 -0.43 -14.81
N LEU A 132 -3.19 -0.25 -14.22
CA LEU A 132 -4.14 0.76 -14.68
C LEU A 132 -3.58 2.18 -14.47
N PRO A 133 -4.02 3.14 -15.30
CA PRO A 133 -3.66 4.54 -15.07
C PRO A 133 -4.05 5.00 -13.66
N VAL A 134 -3.22 5.85 -13.06
CA VAL A 134 -3.43 6.29 -11.68
C VAL A 134 -4.78 6.97 -11.49
N GLY A 135 -5.25 7.71 -12.49
CA GLY A 135 -6.57 8.34 -12.44
C GLY A 135 -7.71 7.34 -12.29
N GLU A 136 -7.64 6.21 -13.00
CA GLU A 136 -8.63 5.16 -12.89
C GLU A 136 -8.57 4.45 -11.53
N LEU A 137 -7.36 4.24 -11.00
CA LEU A 137 -7.19 3.67 -9.68
C LEU A 137 -7.76 4.59 -8.60
N ALA A 138 -7.50 5.89 -8.72
CA ALA A 138 -8.06 6.88 -7.79
C ALA A 138 -9.58 6.94 -7.88
N ASP A 139 -10.15 6.86 -9.08
CA ASP A 139 -11.60 6.78 -9.27
C ASP A 139 -12.18 5.56 -8.55
N ALA A 140 -11.51 4.41 -8.65
CA ALA A 140 -11.96 3.19 -7.98
C ALA A 140 -11.95 3.36 -6.45
N ILE A 141 -10.93 4.00 -5.90
CA ILE A 141 -10.87 4.29 -4.45
C ILE A 141 -11.99 5.24 -4.04
N GLU A 142 -12.21 6.31 -4.80
CA GLU A 142 -13.28 7.26 -4.50
C GLU A 142 -14.66 6.59 -4.54
N ALA A 143 -14.86 5.61 -5.41
CA ALA A 143 -16.10 4.86 -5.49
C ALA A 143 -16.37 4.01 -4.23
N LEU A 144 -15.33 3.71 -3.45
CA LEU A 144 -15.46 2.99 -2.18
C LEU A 144 -15.80 3.92 -1.00
N GLN A 145 -15.63 5.19 -1.20
CA GLN A 145 -15.91 6.21 -0.19
C GLN A 145 -17.34 6.75 -0.34
#